data_f259ac75acc2b0619df6ea621848f95b
#
_entry.id   f259ac75acc2b0619df6ea621848f95b
#
_cell.length_a   1.000
_cell.length_b   1.000
_cell.length_c   1.000
_cell.angle_alpha   90.00
_cell.angle_beta   90.00
_cell.angle_gamma   90.00
#
_symmetry.space_group_name_H-M   'P 1'
#
loop_
_entity.id
_entity.type
_entity.pdbx_description
1 polymer ?
#
loop_
_entity_poly.entity_id
_entity_poly.type
_entity_poly.pdbx_seq_one_letter_code
_entity_poly.pdbx_strand_id
1 'polypeptide(L)'
;MVPEQIDLIKESWAKVVPIKEAAADLFYDRLFELDPTIRPLFKKDLTEQKRKLVAMLNRIVALLGDFGALVHMAEDLGRRHVQYGVEAKHYDTVGAALLWTLRTGLGAAFTPEVEAAWTAAYRTLAGAMKEAAYGVPASAMKKAA
;
A
#
# COMPACT_ATOMS: atom_id res chain seq x y z
N MET A 1 -5.67 4.01 14.09
CA MET A 1 -6.52 4.80 13.19
C MET A 1 -7.86 5.09 13.84
N VAL A 2 -8.32 6.30 13.69
CA VAL A 2 -9.64 6.68 14.23
C VAL A 2 -10.75 6.29 13.25
N PRO A 3 -12.01 6.07 13.75
CA PRO A 3 -13.12 5.65 12.88
C PRO A 3 -13.37 6.57 11.68
N GLU A 4 -13.19 7.87 11.82
CA GLU A 4 -13.38 8.84 10.74
C GLU A 4 -12.39 8.61 9.60
N GLN A 5 -11.15 8.21 9.92
CA GLN A 5 -10.15 7.89 8.90
C GLN A 5 -10.51 6.61 8.16
N ILE A 6 -11.03 5.61 8.86
CA ILE A 6 -11.51 4.37 8.25
C ILE A 6 -12.62 4.66 7.25
N ASP A 7 -13.58 5.51 7.63
CA ASP A 7 -14.69 5.89 6.75
C ASP A 7 -14.19 6.63 5.51
N LEU A 8 -13.25 7.55 5.67
CA LEU A 8 -12.65 8.29 4.54
C LEU A 8 -11.96 7.34 3.56
N ILE A 9 -11.24 6.35 4.07
CA ILE A 9 -10.58 5.35 3.22
C ILE A 9 -11.62 4.52 2.46
N LYS A 10 -12.65 4.02 3.15
CA LYS A 10 -13.69 3.22 2.53
C LYS A 10 -14.45 3.98 1.45
N GLU A 11 -14.81 5.23 1.74
CA GLU A 11 -15.53 6.09 0.79
C GLU A 11 -14.68 6.41 -0.44
N SER A 12 -13.41 6.77 -0.23
CA SER A 12 -12.51 7.07 -1.34
C SER A 12 -12.18 5.83 -2.16
N TRP A 13 -11.98 4.69 -1.51
CA TRP A 13 -11.73 3.43 -2.22
C TRP A 13 -12.92 3.03 -3.09
N ALA A 14 -14.13 3.25 -2.61
CA ALA A 14 -15.34 2.98 -3.41
C ALA A 14 -15.36 3.78 -4.71
N LYS A 15 -14.74 4.97 -4.73
CA LYS A 15 -14.60 5.79 -5.94
C LYS A 15 -13.48 5.29 -6.87
N VAL A 16 -12.49 4.58 -6.34
CA VAL A 16 -11.40 4.00 -7.13
C VAL A 16 -11.82 2.69 -7.79
N VAL A 17 -12.68 1.90 -7.15
CA VAL A 17 -13.08 0.58 -7.66
C VAL A 17 -13.57 0.63 -9.13
N PRO A 18 -14.40 1.59 -9.55
CA PRO A 18 -14.82 1.66 -10.96
C PRO A 18 -13.67 1.88 -11.95
N ILE A 19 -12.55 2.44 -11.50
CA ILE A 19 -11.37 2.70 -12.34
C ILE A 19 -10.17 1.86 -11.89
N LYS A 20 -10.42 0.74 -11.24
CA LYS A 20 -9.37 -0.08 -10.62
C LYS A 20 -8.27 -0.53 -11.59
N GLU A 21 -8.62 -0.83 -12.82
CA GLU A 21 -7.64 -1.26 -13.82
C GLU A 21 -6.71 -0.12 -14.21
N ALA A 22 -7.27 1.07 -14.47
CA ALA A 22 -6.48 2.27 -14.74
C ALA A 22 -5.62 2.64 -13.54
N ALA A 23 -6.16 2.52 -12.33
CA ALA A 23 -5.42 2.81 -11.10
C ALA A 23 -4.23 1.86 -10.94
N ALA A 24 -4.39 0.59 -11.23
CA ALA A 24 -3.29 -0.38 -11.17
C ALA A 24 -2.20 -0.05 -12.19
N ASP A 25 -2.59 0.35 -13.41
CA ASP A 25 -1.64 0.79 -14.42
C ASP A 25 -0.84 2.01 -13.95
N LEU A 26 -1.53 3.01 -13.41
CA LEU A 26 -0.90 4.22 -12.86
C LEU A 26 0.09 3.88 -11.74
N PHE A 27 -0.30 2.96 -10.86
CA PHE A 27 0.55 2.58 -9.72
C PHE A 27 1.87 1.98 -10.18
N TYR A 28 1.84 0.98 -11.07
CA TYR A 28 3.06 0.32 -11.51
C TYR A 28 3.91 1.21 -12.39
N ASP A 29 3.30 2.02 -13.26
CA ASP A 29 4.04 2.99 -14.06
C ASP A 29 4.81 3.96 -13.16
N ARG A 30 4.14 4.50 -12.14
CA ARG A 30 4.77 5.43 -11.20
C ARG A 30 5.83 4.77 -10.34
N LEU A 31 5.57 3.54 -9.89
CA LEU A 31 6.52 2.78 -9.09
C LEU A 31 7.86 2.63 -9.83
N PHE A 32 7.81 2.25 -11.10
CA PHE A 32 9.01 2.04 -11.90
C PHE A 32 9.68 3.34 -12.32
N GLU A 33 8.93 4.44 -12.41
CA GLU A 33 9.51 5.78 -12.60
C GLU A 33 10.31 6.21 -11.37
N LEU A 34 9.75 5.99 -10.17
CA LEU A 34 10.39 6.38 -8.92
C LEU A 34 11.63 5.56 -8.63
N ASP A 35 11.61 4.26 -8.98
CA ASP A 35 12.75 3.38 -8.78
C ASP A 35 12.81 2.30 -9.86
N PRO A 36 13.53 2.55 -10.96
CA PRO A 36 13.67 1.56 -12.03
C PRO A 36 14.30 0.24 -11.59
N THR A 37 15.03 0.22 -10.48
CA THR A 37 15.68 -1.00 -9.98
C THR A 37 14.67 -2.00 -9.42
N ILE A 38 13.44 -1.59 -9.17
CA ILE A 38 12.37 -2.46 -8.70
C ILE A 38 11.82 -3.32 -9.83
N ARG A 39 11.88 -2.84 -11.07
CA ARG A 39 11.27 -3.53 -12.22
C ARG A 39 11.68 -5.00 -12.35
N PRO A 40 12.96 -5.38 -12.19
CA PRO A 40 13.38 -6.78 -12.30
C PRO A 40 12.79 -7.71 -11.25
N LEU A 41 12.21 -7.19 -10.16
CA LEU A 41 11.55 -8.01 -9.15
C LEU A 41 10.22 -8.58 -9.64
N PHE A 42 9.71 -8.09 -10.76
CA PHE A 42 8.41 -8.48 -11.31
C PHE A 42 8.59 -9.20 -12.64
N LYS A 43 7.59 -10.02 -12.99
CA LYS A 43 7.53 -10.67 -14.30
C LYS A 43 7.34 -9.61 -15.40
N LYS A 44 7.70 -9.95 -16.62
CA LYS A 44 7.53 -9.07 -17.76
C LYS A 44 6.06 -8.68 -17.98
N ASP A 45 5.16 -9.67 -17.90
CA ASP A 45 3.72 -9.44 -17.98
C ASP A 45 3.16 -9.18 -16.59
N LEU A 46 2.60 -7.99 -16.40
CA LEU A 46 2.09 -7.53 -15.10
C LEU A 46 0.58 -7.75 -14.91
N THR A 47 -0.11 -8.37 -15.86
CA THR A 47 -1.57 -8.54 -15.79
C THR A 47 -2.01 -9.17 -14.48
N GLU A 48 -1.41 -10.29 -14.12
CA GLU A 48 -1.74 -11.00 -12.88
C GLU A 48 -1.34 -10.18 -11.65
N GLN A 49 -0.19 -9.52 -11.70
CA GLN A 49 0.31 -8.69 -10.60
C GLN A 49 -0.64 -7.52 -10.32
N LYS A 50 -1.14 -6.87 -11.35
CA LYS A 50 -2.10 -5.76 -11.22
C LYS A 50 -3.40 -6.24 -10.59
N ARG A 51 -3.89 -7.41 -11.00
CA ARG A 51 -5.08 -8.01 -10.42
C ARG A 51 -4.88 -8.32 -8.94
N LYS A 52 -3.73 -8.85 -8.56
CA LYS A 52 -3.40 -9.16 -7.17
C LYS A 52 -3.33 -7.89 -6.32
N LEU A 53 -2.79 -6.82 -6.85
CA LEU A 53 -2.73 -5.54 -6.15
C LEU A 53 -4.13 -5.05 -5.77
N VAL A 54 -5.05 -5.04 -6.74
CA VAL A 54 -6.41 -4.58 -6.50
C VAL A 54 -7.13 -5.47 -5.48
N ALA A 55 -6.98 -6.79 -5.60
CA ALA A 55 -7.57 -7.74 -4.67
C ALA A 55 -7.05 -7.53 -3.25
N MET A 56 -5.74 -7.26 -3.13
CA MET A 56 -5.10 -7.00 -1.85
C MET A 56 -5.62 -5.70 -1.22
N LEU A 57 -5.71 -4.63 -1.99
CA LEU A 57 -6.22 -3.36 -1.50
C LEU A 57 -7.68 -3.49 -1.05
N ASN A 58 -8.50 -4.20 -1.80
CA ASN A 58 -9.87 -4.50 -1.40
C ASN A 58 -9.93 -5.18 -0.03
N ARG A 59 -9.06 -6.16 0.18
CA ARG A 59 -9.01 -6.91 1.43
C ARG A 59 -8.52 -6.05 2.60
N ILE A 60 -7.50 -5.23 2.37
CA ILE A 60 -6.99 -4.30 3.39
C ILE A 60 -8.09 -3.34 3.83
N VAL A 61 -8.78 -2.72 2.87
CA VAL A 61 -9.87 -1.79 3.16
C VAL A 61 -10.99 -2.47 3.96
N ALA A 62 -11.33 -3.71 3.58
CA ALA A 62 -12.34 -4.48 4.30
C ALA A 62 -11.96 -4.79 5.74
N LEU A 63 -10.66 -4.91 6.03
CA LEU A 63 -10.16 -5.28 7.36
C LEU A 63 -9.80 -4.10 8.26
N LEU A 64 -9.98 -2.86 7.79
CA LEU A 64 -9.59 -1.68 8.58
C LEU A 64 -10.31 -1.57 9.92
N GLY A 65 -11.50 -2.14 10.03
CA GLY A 65 -12.25 -2.19 11.29
C GLY A 65 -11.85 -3.32 12.22
N ASP A 66 -10.98 -4.23 11.78
CA ASP A 66 -10.50 -5.38 12.55
C ASP A 66 -8.97 -5.36 12.60
N PHE A 67 -8.44 -4.64 13.60
CA PHE A 67 -7.00 -4.41 13.71
C PHE A 67 -6.21 -5.72 13.84
N GLY A 68 -6.71 -6.69 14.61
CA GLY A 68 -6.04 -7.97 14.79
C GLY A 68 -5.90 -8.74 13.48
N ALA A 69 -6.98 -8.82 12.70
CA ALA A 69 -6.96 -9.49 11.41
C ALA A 69 -6.06 -8.76 10.42
N LEU A 70 -6.09 -7.42 10.44
CA LEU A 70 -5.25 -6.60 9.57
C LEU A 70 -3.76 -6.82 9.84
N VAL A 71 -3.37 -6.82 11.11
CA VAL A 71 -1.97 -7.03 11.50
C VAL A 71 -1.52 -8.44 11.12
N HIS A 72 -2.35 -9.46 11.37
CA HIS A 72 -2.02 -10.83 10.99
C HIS A 72 -1.78 -10.98 9.49
N MET A 73 -2.65 -10.38 8.69
CA MET A 73 -2.49 -10.37 7.24
C MET A 73 -1.22 -9.64 6.81
N ALA A 74 -0.94 -8.48 7.44
CA ALA A 74 0.24 -7.69 7.14
C ALA A 74 1.53 -8.45 7.46
N GLU A 75 1.57 -9.18 8.55
CA GLU A 75 2.73 -10.00 8.93
C GLU A 75 3.01 -11.08 7.87
N ASP A 76 1.99 -11.78 7.42
CA ASP A 76 2.11 -12.79 6.38
C ASP A 76 2.59 -12.20 5.06
N LEU A 77 2.04 -11.05 4.67
CA LEU A 77 2.46 -10.32 3.48
C LEU A 77 3.92 -9.88 3.57
N GLY A 78 4.35 -9.39 4.73
CA GLY A 78 5.72 -8.96 4.94
C GLY A 78 6.71 -10.09 4.71
N ARG A 79 6.42 -11.27 5.26
CA ARG A 79 7.27 -12.44 5.07
C ARG A 79 7.34 -12.87 3.60
N ARG A 80 6.23 -12.82 2.88
CA ARG A 80 6.20 -13.16 1.44
C ARG A 80 6.98 -12.15 0.61
N HIS A 81 6.90 -10.86 0.94
CA HIS A 81 7.61 -9.82 0.19
C HIS A 81 9.13 -9.99 0.30
N VAL A 82 9.65 -10.45 1.43
CA VAL A 82 11.08 -10.78 1.55
C VAL A 82 11.48 -11.84 0.52
N GLN A 83 10.64 -12.86 0.34
CA GLN A 83 10.91 -13.91 -0.63
C GLN A 83 10.91 -13.40 -2.07
N TYR A 84 10.21 -12.30 -2.34
CA TYR A 84 10.19 -11.68 -3.67
C TYR A 84 11.35 -10.70 -3.89
N GLY A 85 12.25 -10.55 -2.92
CA GLY A 85 13.39 -9.66 -3.02
C GLY A 85 13.10 -8.22 -2.61
N VAL A 86 11.97 -7.96 -1.95
CA VAL A 86 11.61 -6.63 -1.48
C VAL A 86 12.43 -6.30 -0.24
N GLU A 87 13.07 -5.12 -0.25
CA GLU A 87 13.85 -4.60 0.89
C GLU A 87 13.07 -3.53 1.63
N ALA A 88 13.51 -3.22 2.87
CA ALA A 88 12.83 -2.22 3.71
C ALA A 88 12.71 -0.86 3.01
N LYS A 89 13.72 -0.45 2.27
CA LYS A 89 13.73 0.83 1.53
C LYS A 89 12.64 0.93 0.47
N HIS A 90 12.18 -0.21 -0.06
CA HIS A 90 11.16 -0.21 -1.11
C HIS A 90 9.79 0.23 -0.60
N TYR A 91 9.53 0.11 0.69
CA TYR A 91 8.23 0.48 1.27
C TYR A 91 7.93 1.97 1.12
N ASP A 92 8.94 2.84 1.21
CA ASP A 92 8.74 4.27 1.00
C ASP A 92 8.37 4.57 -0.44
N THR A 93 9.04 3.90 -1.39
CA THR A 93 8.75 4.06 -2.82
C THR A 93 7.34 3.60 -3.16
N VAL A 94 6.95 2.45 -2.62
CA VAL A 94 5.59 1.90 -2.83
C VAL A 94 4.54 2.84 -2.24
N GLY A 95 4.78 3.37 -1.04
CA GLY A 95 3.87 4.33 -0.42
C GLY A 95 3.70 5.59 -1.25
N ALA A 96 4.80 6.13 -1.76
CA ALA A 96 4.75 7.31 -2.63
C ALA A 96 3.97 7.04 -3.90
N ALA A 97 4.18 5.87 -4.53
CA ALA A 97 3.46 5.49 -5.74
C ALA A 97 1.96 5.32 -5.47
N LEU A 98 1.59 4.73 -4.35
CA LEU A 98 0.20 4.54 -3.98
C LEU A 98 -0.51 5.88 -3.77
N LEU A 99 0.07 6.78 -2.99
CA LEU A 99 -0.53 8.10 -2.74
C LEU A 99 -0.66 8.91 -4.02
N TRP A 100 0.35 8.86 -4.89
CA TRP A 100 0.29 9.53 -6.20
C TRP A 100 -0.83 8.96 -7.06
N THR A 101 -1.02 7.64 -7.06
CA THR A 101 -2.08 6.97 -7.81
C THR A 101 -3.46 7.40 -7.32
N LEU A 102 -3.66 7.45 -6.01
CA LEU A 102 -4.91 7.88 -5.42
C LEU A 102 -5.21 9.34 -5.74
N ARG A 103 -4.19 10.21 -5.66
CA ARG A 103 -4.33 11.62 -6.00
C ARG A 103 -4.75 11.79 -7.46
N THR A 104 -4.10 11.05 -8.35
CA THR A 104 -4.38 11.12 -9.79
C THR A 104 -5.77 10.61 -10.11
N GLY A 105 -6.16 9.48 -9.52
CA GLY A 105 -7.46 8.85 -9.78
C GLY A 105 -8.64 9.55 -9.14
N LEU A 106 -8.46 10.14 -7.98
CA LEU A 106 -9.55 10.78 -7.22
C LEU A 106 -9.67 12.29 -7.52
N GLY A 107 -8.60 12.93 -7.98
CA GLY A 107 -8.61 14.37 -8.25
C GLY A 107 -9.04 15.17 -7.03
N ALA A 108 -10.07 16.01 -7.18
CA ALA A 108 -10.57 16.87 -6.11
C ALA A 108 -11.10 16.11 -4.89
N ALA A 109 -11.48 14.84 -5.06
CA ALA A 109 -11.93 14.00 -3.95
C ALA A 109 -10.77 13.55 -3.04
N PHE A 110 -9.52 13.71 -3.49
CA PHE A 110 -8.35 13.41 -2.66
C PHE A 110 -8.00 14.65 -1.81
N THR A 111 -8.81 14.86 -0.78
CA THR A 111 -8.64 15.98 0.14
C THR A 111 -7.46 15.74 1.09
N PRO A 112 -6.96 16.80 1.79
CA PRO A 112 -5.93 16.59 2.82
C PRO A 112 -6.31 15.58 3.88
N GLU A 113 -7.57 15.51 4.26
CA GLU A 113 -8.07 14.54 5.24
C GLU A 113 -8.01 13.11 4.70
N VAL A 114 -8.37 12.92 3.44
CA VAL A 114 -8.28 11.61 2.76
C VAL A 114 -6.82 11.18 2.64
N GLU A 115 -5.94 12.11 2.24
CA GLU A 115 -4.50 11.83 2.15
C GLU A 115 -3.93 11.42 3.51
N ALA A 116 -4.29 12.13 4.58
CA ALA A 116 -3.83 11.81 5.93
C ALA A 116 -4.32 10.43 6.36
N ALA A 117 -5.56 10.06 6.03
CA ALA A 117 -6.13 8.76 6.36
C ALA A 117 -5.37 7.63 5.65
N TRP A 118 -5.14 7.74 4.36
CA TRP A 118 -4.39 6.75 3.60
C TRP A 118 -2.95 6.64 4.06
N THR A 119 -2.31 7.77 4.38
CA THR A 119 -0.95 7.79 4.89
C THR A 119 -0.86 7.05 6.22
N ALA A 120 -1.80 7.29 7.13
CA ALA A 120 -1.84 6.59 8.42
C ALA A 120 -2.03 5.08 8.25
N ALA A 121 -2.95 4.68 7.37
CA ALA A 121 -3.20 3.26 7.09
C ALA A 121 -1.97 2.60 6.48
N TYR A 122 -1.34 3.25 5.52
CA TYR A 122 -0.14 2.70 4.87
C TYR A 122 1.00 2.53 5.86
N ARG A 123 1.24 3.52 6.72
CA ARG A 123 2.30 3.45 7.73
C ARG A 123 2.07 2.31 8.71
N THR A 124 0.83 2.11 9.13
CA THR A 124 0.48 1.00 10.02
C THR A 124 0.74 -0.35 9.35
N LEU A 125 0.28 -0.50 8.12
CA LEU A 125 0.46 -1.73 7.34
C LEU A 125 1.94 -2.00 7.07
N ALA A 126 2.65 -1.01 6.55
CA ALA A 126 4.07 -1.15 6.21
C ALA A 126 4.93 -1.43 7.45
N GLY A 127 4.59 -0.80 8.58
CA GLY A 127 5.26 -1.05 9.84
C GLY A 127 5.13 -2.49 10.30
N ALA A 128 3.91 -3.04 10.25
CA ALA A 128 3.67 -4.43 10.62
C ALA A 128 4.37 -5.40 9.65
N MET A 129 4.36 -5.10 8.36
CA MET A 129 5.04 -5.91 7.36
C MET A 129 6.55 -5.93 7.57
N LYS A 130 7.16 -4.78 7.81
CA LYS A 130 8.61 -4.66 8.03
C LYS A 130 9.03 -5.36 9.32
N GLU A 131 8.25 -5.22 10.38
CA GLU A 131 8.54 -5.90 11.65
C GLU A 131 8.54 -7.41 11.47
N ALA A 132 7.55 -7.96 10.80
CA ALA A 132 7.46 -9.40 10.55
C ALA A 132 8.57 -9.89 9.61
N ALA A 133 8.90 -9.09 8.59
CA ALA A 133 9.86 -9.47 7.56
C ALA A 133 11.32 -9.40 8.05
N TYR A 134 11.64 -8.38 8.84
CA TYR A 134 13.03 -8.09 9.20
C TYR A 134 13.31 -8.19 10.70
N GLY A 135 12.30 -8.52 11.50
CA GLY A 135 12.45 -8.67 12.94
C GLY A 135 12.74 -7.37 13.69
N VAL A 136 12.50 -6.21 13.07
CA VAL A 136 12.77 -4.91 13.65
C VAL A 136 11.46 -4.17 13.89
N PRO A 137 11.18 -3.72 15.13
CA PRO A 137 9.98 -2.95 15.41
C PRO A 137 9.90 -1.68 14.55
N ALA A 138 8.69 -1.30 14.13
CA ALA A 138 8.48 -0.12 13.29
C ALA A 138 9.06 1.15 13.90
N SER A 139 8.95 1.31 15.23
CA SER A 139 9.51 2.46 15.96
C SER A 139 11.02 2.51 15.91
N ALA A 140 11.70 1.36 15.98
CA ALA A 140 13.15 1.27 15.87
C ALA A 140 13.62 1.58 14.46
N MET A 141 12.87 1.15 13.44
CA MET A 141 13.19 1.47 12.05
C MET A 141 13.09 2.96 11.76
N LYS A 142 12.10 3.64 12.33
CA LYS A 142 11.98 5.10 12.22
C LYS A 142 13.17 5.83 12.80
N LYS A 143 13.71 5.34 13.93
CA LYS A 143 14.87 5.94 14.59
C LYS A 143 16.16 5.68 13.81
N ALA A 144 16.25 4.57 13.12
CA ALA A 144 17.41 4.21 12.32
C ALA A 144 17.45 4.95 10.98
N ALA A 145 16.31 5.40 10.51
CA ALA A 145 16.23 6.17 9.29
C ALA A 145 16.64 7.61 9.52
#